data_2c63c5cb5f74a77733cbf0e01caf56e1
#
_entry.id   2c63c5cb5f74a77733cbf0e01caf56e1
#
_cell.length_a   1.000
_cell.length_b   1.000
_cell.length_c   1.000
_cell.angle_alpha   90.00
_cell.angle_beta   90.00
_cell.angle_gamma   90.00
#
_symmetry.space_group_name_H-M   'P 1'
#
loop_
_entity.id
_entity.type
_entity.pdbx_description
1 polymer ?
#
loop_
_entity_poly.entity_id
_entity_poly.type
_entity_poly.pdbx_seq_one_letter_code
_entity_poly.pdbx_strand_id
1 'polypeptide(L)'
;MRLENKVALISGAGSVGPGWGNGKATAVAFAREGARIFAVDLAPEAAQVTRDIIASEGGVCETHTCDVTDAAQVEAMISACVERFGRIDILVNNVGGSVPGDPVELSEEAWRGQLDFNLTSAFLACKHALPHMTRQGNGAIVNISSIAGLRHIGNDHVGYAAAKAGLVQFGRALAIKYAPLGIRCNSISPGLMHTPLVEVRLAGQYGADDVGALIEKRNKQVPMGHMGEGWDVAYAALYLASDEAKYVTAIDLVVDGGLIAATP
;
A
#
# COMPACT_ATOMS: atom_id res chain seq x y z
N MET A 1 5.65 -9.16 -20.92
CA MET A 1 5.65 -8.51 -19.58
C MET A 1 4.25 -7.97 -19.28
N ARG A 2 3.77 -8.16 -18.07
CA ARG A 2 2.37 -7.84 -17.67
C ARG A 2 2.10 -6.33 -17.56
N LEU A 3 3.14 -5.51 -17.34
CA LEU A 3 3.06 -4.05 -17.18
C LEU A 3 3.96 -3.30 -18.18
N GLU A 4 4.23 -3.91 -19.32
CA GLU A 4 5.10 -3.32 -20.33
C GLU A 4 4.60 -1.92 -20.75
N ASN A 5 5.51 -0.95 -20.76
CA ASN A 5 5.25 0.46 -21.08
C ASN A 5 4.30 1.21 -20.10
N LYS A 6 3.88 0.62 -18.99
CA LYS A 6 3.10 1.30 -17.94
C LYS A 6 4.00 2.14 -17.05
N VAL A 7 3.47 3.21 -16.50
CA VAL A 7 4.10 4.02 -15.45
C VAL A 7 3.36 3.77 -14.14
N ALA A 8 4.08 3.32 -13.12
CA ALA A 8 3.53 3.06 -11.80
C ALA A 8 4.11 4.01 -10.76
N LEU A 9 3.26 4.81 -10.14
CA LEU A 9 3.58 5.59 -8.94
C LEU A 9 3.21 4.76 -7.71
N ILE A 10 4.20 4.56 -6.82
CA ILE A 10 4.03 3.73 -5.62
C ILE A 10 4.48 4.54 -4.41
N SER A 11 3.55 4.82 -3.49
CA SER A 11 3.86 5.47 -2.22
C SER A 11 4.34 4.47 -1.17
N GLY A 12 5.31 4.87 -0.33
CA GLY A 12 5.94 3.98 0.63
C GLY A 12 6.72 2.86 -0.08
N ALA A 13 7.44 3.21 -1.15
CA ALA A 13 8.18 2.27 -1.98
C ALA A 13 9.53 1.83 -1.39
N GLY A 14 9.92 2.39 -0.26
CA GLY A 14 11.07 1.95 0.53
C GLY A 14 10.73 0.84 1.53
N SER A 15 11.63 0.67 2.49
CA SER A 15 11.43 -0.23 3.64
C SER A 15 12.04 0.39 4.89
N VAL A 16 11.37 0.24 6.04
CA VAL A 16 11.83 0.78 7.32
C VAL A 16 13.08 0.08 7.88
N GLY A 17 13.54 -0.99 7.23
CA GLY A 17 14.71 -1.76 7.62
C GLY A 17 15.13 -2.74 6.54
N PRO A 18 16.16 -3.57 6.79
CA PRO A 18 16.59 -4.62 5.86
C PRO A 18 15.44 -5.57 5.51
N GLY A 19 15.34 -5.98 4.23
CA GLY A 19 14.32 -6.91 3.76
C GLY A 19 13.27 -6.28 2.84
N TRP A 20 12.09 -6.88 2.79
CA TRP A 20 11.04 -6.57 1.82
C TRP A 20 9.78 -6.06 2.50
N GLY A 21 9.58 -4.73 2.50
CA GLY A 21 8.27 -4.14 2.77
C GLY A 21 7.33 -4.30 1.58
N ASN A 22 6.02 -4.18 1.80
CA ASN A 22 5.01 -4.35 0.74
C ASN A 22 5.26 -3.42 -0.46
N GLY A 23 5.54 -2.14 -0.20
CA GLY A 23 5.77 -1.15 -1.26
C GLY A 23 7.05 -1.39 -2.05
N LYS A 24 8.15 -1.74 -1.37
CA LYS A 24 9.43 -2.11 -2.01
C LYS A 24 9.25 -3.35 -2.89
N ALA A 25 8.62 -4.41 -2.38
CA ALA A 25 8.36 -5.63 -3.14
C ALA A 25 7.45 -5.34 -4.35
N THR A 26 6.42 -4.50 -4.18
CA THR A 26 5.53 -4.09 -5.28
C THR A 26 6.29 -3.32 -6.36
N ALA A 27 7.15 -2.37 -5.98
CA ALA A 27 7.94 -1.60 -6.94
C ALA A 27 8.86 -2.50 -7.77
N VAL A 28 9.57 -3.42 -7.13
CA VAL A 28 10.48 -4.35 -7.82
C VAL A 28 9.69 -5.35 -8.67
N ALA A 29 8.57 -5.91 -8.18
CA ALA A 29 7.73 -6.81 -8.95
C ALA A 29 7.19 -6.13 -10.23
N PHE A 30 6.74 -4.88 -10.12
CA PHE A 30 6.22 -4.13 -11.25
C PHE A 30 7.32 -3.80 -12.28
N ALA A 31 8.52 -3.44 -11.82
CA ALA A 31 9.68 -3.19 -12.68
C ALA A 31 10.08 -4.45 -13.47
N ARG A 32 10.12 -5.61 -12.82
CA ARG A 32 10.40 -6.91 -13.46
C ARG A 32 9.39 -7.26 -14.55
N GLU A 33 8.17 -6.72 -14.43
CA GLU A 33 7.10 -6.88 -15.41
C GLU A 33 7.00 -5.72 -16.42
N GLY A 34 8.05 -4.90 -16.50
CA GLY A 34 8.23 -3.89 -17.55
C GLY A 34 7.64 -2.51 -17.25
N ALA A 35 7.18 -2.26 -16.01
CA ALA A 35 6.75 -0.93 -15.61
C ALA A 35 7.94 0.00 -15.37
N ARG A 36 7.76 1.28 -15.71
CA ARG A 36 8.62 2.37 -15.23
C ARG A 36 8.11 2.82 -13.88
N ILE A 37 8.96 2.83 -12.87
CA ILE A 37 8.57 3.07 -11.48
C ILE A 37 8.87 4.51 -11.06
N PHE A 38 7.90 5.16 -10.44
CA PHE A 38 8.07 6.38 -9.67
C PHE A 38 7.90 6.02 -8.19
N ALA A 39 9.04 5.78 -7.54
CA ALA A 39 9.12 5.30 -6.16
C ALA A 39 9.10 6.48 -5.19
N VAL A 40 8.07 6.54 -4.35
CA VAL A 40 7.87 7.63 -3.39
C VAL A 40 8.04 7.13 -1.97
N ASP A 41 8.83 7.82 -1.18
CA ASP A 41 8.97 7.54 0.26
C ASP A 41 9.26 8.84 1.02
N LEU A 42 8.99 8.86 2.32
CA LEU A 42 9.39 9.95 3.21
C LEU A 42 10.90 9.91 3.48
N ALA A 43 11.47 8.69 3.52
CA ALA A 43 12.90 8.43 3.70
C ALA A 43 13.58 8.24 2.33
N PRO A 44 14.34 9.24 1.83
CA PRO A 44 14.94 9.17 0.50
C PRO A 44 15.90 8.00 0.35
N GLU A 45 16.63 7.62 1.41
CA GLU A 45 17.57 6.50 1.40
C GLU A 45 16.85 5.16 1.20
N ALA A 46 15.65 5.00 1.77
CA ALA A 46 14.85 3.79 1.61
C ALA A 46 14.34 3.62 0.17
N ALA A 47 13.88 4.72 -0.46
CA ALA A 47 13.51 4.73 -1.87
C ALA A 47 14.70 4.47 -2.79
N GLN A 48 15.88 5.01 -2.43
CA GLN A 48 17.12 4.82 -3.17
C GLN A 48 17.52 3.35 -3.24
N VAL A 49 17.43 2.59 -2.14
CA VAL A 49 17.71 1.15 -2.12
C VAL A 49 16.80 0.41 -3.11
N THR A 50 15.53 0.76 -3.17
CA THR A 50 14.57 0.17 -4.13
C THR A 50 14.95 0.50 -5.57
N ARG A 51 15.30 1.74 -5.84
CA ARG A 51 15.77 2.18 -7.17
C ARG A 51 17.02 1.40 -7.60
N ASP A 52 17.99 1.23 -6.72
CA ASP A 52 19.25 0.59 -7.05
C ASP A 52 19.06 -0.91 -7.37
N ILE A 53 18.14 -1.59 -6.67
CA ILE A 53 17.73 -2.96 -7.01
C ILE A 53 17.12 -2.99 -8.41
N ILE A 54 16.15 -2.12 -8.71
CA ILE A 54 15.48 -2.07 -10.01
C ILE A 54 16.47 -1.75 -11.12
N ALA A 55 17.38 -0.81 -10.90
CA ALA A 55 18.41 -0.44 -11.86
C ALA A 55 19.41 -1.59 -12.11
N SER A 56 19.81 -2.33 -11.08
CA SER A 56 20.68 -3.49 -11.21
C SER A 56 20.08 -4.63 -12.03
N GLU A 57 18.75 -4.69 -12.09
CA GLU A 57 17.97 -5.64 -12.90
C GLU A 57 17.62 -5.07 -14.30
N GLY A 58 18.13 -3.88 -14.65
CA GLY A 58 17.90 -3.23 -15.95
C GLY A 58 16.56 -2.50 -16.06
N GLY A 59 15.80 -2.34 -14.97
CA GLY A 59 14.54 -1.60 -14.92
C GLY A 59 14.76 -0.09 -14.79
N VAL A 60 13.66 0.67 -14.94
CA VAL A 60 13.65 2.13 -14.83
C VAL A 60 12.91 2.54 -13.55
N CYS A 61 13.60 3.27 -12.68
CA CYS A 61 13.02 3.79 -11.44
C CYS A 61 13.54 5.19 -11.15
N GLU A 62 12.62 6.12 -10.89
CA GLU A 62 12.91 7.44 -10.31
C GLU A 62 12.40 7.50 -8.88
N THR A 63 13.10 8.22 -8.03
CA THR A 63 12.72 8.39 -6.63
C THR A 63 12.22 9.81 -6.36
N HIS A 64 11.25 9.95 -5.46
CA HIS A 64 10.74 11.23 -5.02
C HIS A 64 10.48 11.21 -3.51
N THR A 65 10.92 12.25 -2.80
CA THR A 65 10.66 12.39 -1.37
C THR A 65 9.33 13.12 -1.17
N CYS A 66 8.41 12.54 -0.41
CA CYS A 66 7.12 13.15 -0.16
C CYS A 66 6.53 12.68 1.19
N ASP A 67 6.09 13.65 2.00
CA ASP A 67 5.13 13.38 3.05
C ASP A 67 3.74 13.31 2.41
N VAL A 68 3.16 12.12 2.36
CA VAL A 68 1.86 11.88 1.73
C VAL A 68 0.68 12.48 2.51
N THR A 69 0.92 13.01 3.71
CA THR A 69 -0.09 13.74 4.51
C THR A 69 -0.13 15.23 4.16
N ASP A 70 0.89 15.73 3.46
CA ASP A 70 0.97 17.12 2.99
C ASP A 70 0.39 17.25 1.57
N ALA A 71 -0.71 18.00 1.46
CA ALA A 71 -1.42 18.15 0.18
C ALA A 71 -0.57 18.80 -0.92
N ALA A 72 0.29 19.77 -0.58
CA ALA A 72 1.14 20.46 -1.56
C ALA A 72 2.27 19.54 -2.06
N GLN A 73 2.86 18.74 -1.17
CA GLN A 73 3.86 17.75 -1.56
C GLN A 73 3.25 16.64 -2.42
N VAL A 74 2.03 16.18 -2.13
CA VAL A 74 1.34 15.19 -2.95
C VAL A 74 1.02 15.73 -4.35
N GLU A 75 0.59 16.98 -4.47
CA GLU A 75 0.38 17.63 -5.77
C GLU A 75 1.70 17.71 -6.57
N ALA A 76 2.79 18.16 -5.91
CA ALA A 76 4.12 18.22 -6.53
C ALA A 76 4.62 16.82 -6.95
N MET A 77 4.42 15.79 -6.14
CA MET A 77 4.75 14.40 -6.43
C MET A 77 4.08 13.89 -7.72
N ILE A 78 2.77 14.11 -7.85
CA ILE A 78 2.02 13.71 -9.06
C ILE A 78 2.52 14.49 -10.28
N SER A 79 2.73 15.79 -10.14
CA SER A 79 3.24 16.64 -11.21
C SER A 79 4.63 16.20 -11.68
N ALA A 80 5.54 15.90 -10.76
CA ALA A 80 6.88 15.39 -11.06
C ALA A 80 6.86 14.04 -11.79
N CYS A 81 5.96 13.12 -11.41
CA CYS A 81 5.78 11.86 -12.11
C CYS A 81 5.34 12.07 -13.55
N VAL A 82 4.35 12.95 -13.76
CA VAL A 82 3.84 13.28 -15.10
C VAL A 82 4.90 14.01 -15.93
N GLU A 83 5.63 14.95 -15.36
CA GLU A 83 6.73 15.63 -16.04
C GLU A 83 7.83 14.65 -16.48
N ARG A 84 8.19 13.71 -15.61
CA ARG A 84 9.26 12.74 -15.87
C ARG A 84 8.88 11.67 -16.91
N PHE A 85 7.65 11.15 -16.84
CA PHE A 85 7.23 9.99 -17.63
C PHE A 85 6.10 10.26 -18.63
N GLY A 86 5.48 11.44 -18.59
CA GLY A 86 4.39 11.85 -19.48
C GLY A 86 3.02 11.29 -19.13
N ARG A 87 2.92 10.35 -18.15
CA ARG A 87 1.70 9.64 -17.82
C ARG A 87 1.75 8.99 -16.43
N ILE A 88 0.58 8.60 -15.91
CA ILE A 88 0.43 7.71 -14.75
C ILE A 88 -0.60 6.65 -15.12
N ASP A 89 -0.19 5.39 -15.25
CA ASP A 89 -1.10 4.27 -15.53
C ASP A 89 -1.57 3.57 -14.29
N ILE A 90 -0.69 3.51 -13.27
CA ILE A 90 -0.93 2.79 -12.04
C ILE A 90 -0.58 3.69 -10.86
N LEU A 91 -1.50 3.78 -9.89
CA LEU A 91 -1.29 4.41 -8.59
C LEU A 91 -1.43 3.35 -7.50
N VAL A 92 -0.36 3.13 -6.72
CA VAL A 92 -0.41 2.25 -5.55
C VAL A 92 -0.32 3.10 -4.27
N ASN A 93 -1.43 3.20 -3.54
CA ASN A 93 -1.49 3.84 -2.23
C ASN A 93 -1.13 2.80 -1.18
N ASN A 94 0.18 2.72 -0.83
CA ASN A 94 0.67 1.69 0.08
C ASN A 94 1.07 2.24 1.45
N VAL A 95 1.25 3.55 1.61
CA VAL A 95 1.58 4.13 2.91
C VAL A 95 0.53 3.81 3.96
N GLY A 96 0.98 3.43 5.15
CA GLY A 96 0.11 3.16 6.28
C GLY A 96 0.86 2.65 7.50
N GLY A 97 0.19 2.74 8.63
CA GLY A 97 0.71 2.27 9.91
C GLY A 97 -0.29 2.49 11.02
N SER A 98 -0.18 1.70 12.08
CA SER A 98 -1.10 1.72 13.21
C SER A 98 -0.47 2.38 14.45
N VAL A 99 -1.31 3.06 15.21
CA VAL A 99 -1.05 3.45 16.61
C VAL A 99 -2.04 2.69 17.47
N PRO A 100 -1.58 1.97 18.52
CA PRO A 100 -2.47 1.29 19.45
C PRO A 100 -3.30 2.30 20.27
N GLY A 101 -4.45 1.88 20.71
CA GLY A 101 -5.32 2.60 21.62
C GLY A 101 -6.79 2.38 21.34
N ASP A 102 -7.57 2.33 22.43
CA ASP A 102 -9.02 2.35 22.41
C ASP A 102 -9.57 3.81 22.36
N PRO A 103 -10.89 4.05 22.30
CA PRO A 103 -11.45 5.41 22.21
C PRO A 103 -11.19 6.29 23.47
N VAL A 104 -10.84 5.70 24.60
CA VAL A 104 -10.57 6.44 25.85
C VAL A 104 -9.09 6.84 25.93
N GLU A 105 -8.21 5.96 25.46
CA GLU A 105 -6.75 6.13 25.55
C GLU A 105 -6.20 6.96 24.39
N LEU A 106 -6.81 6.83 23.18
CA LEU A 106 -6.31 7.50 21.97
C LEU A 106 -6.62 8.99 22.02
N SER A 107 -5.58 9.84 21.93
CA SER A 107 -5.80 11.29 21.83
C SER A 107 -6.49 11.65 20.50
N GLU A 108 -7.21 12.78 20.48
CA GLU A 108 -7.82 13.29 19.23
C GLU A 108 -6.78 13.56 18.14
N GLU A 109 -5.59 14.01 18.51
CA GLU A 109 -4.48 14.22 17.58
C GLU A 109 -4.03 12.90 16.94
N ALA A 110 -3.82 11.86 17.76
CA ALA A 110 -3.45 10.53 17.26
C ALA A 110 -4.56 9.93 16.39
N TRP A 111 -5.83 10.10 16.78
CA TRP A 111 -6.97 9.72 15.96
C TRP A 111 -6.95 10.40 14.58
N ARG A 112 -6.81 11.72 14.53
CA ARG A 112 -6.73 12.49 13.27
C ARG A 112 -5.52 12.05 12.44
N GLY A 113 -4.35 11.90 13.08
CA GLY A 113 -3.15 11.41 12.42
C GLY A 113 -3.31 10.02 11.81
N GLN A 114 -4.10 9.12 12.43
CA GLN A 114 -4.41 7.82 11.83
C GLN A 114 -5.28 7.93 10.57
N LEU A 115 -6.26 8.84 10.56
CA LEU A 115 -7.06 9.11 9.38
C LEU A 115 -6.22 9.75 8.28
N ASP A 116 -5.40 10.74 8.61
CA ASP A 116 -4.56 11.45 7.65
C ASP A 116 -3.55 10.52 6.99
N PHE A 117 -2.87 9.70 7.78
CA PHE A 117 -1.84 8.81 7.29
C PHE A 117 -2.37 7.62 6.48
N ASN A 118 -3.54 7.05 6.85
CA ASN A 118 -4.05 5.82 6.26
C ASN A 118 -5.19 6.01 5.25
N LEU A 119 -5.86 7.18 5.23
CA LEU A 119 -7.02 7.43 4.38
C LEU A 119 -6.88 8.74 3.59
N THR A 120 -6.63 9.88 4.27
CA THR A 120 -6.52 11.19 3.62
C THR A 120 -5.37 11.20 2.62
N SER A 121 -4.25 10.54 2.90
CA SER A 121 -3.13 10.39 1.98
C SER A 121 -3.52 9.76 0.64
N ALA A 122 -4.33 8.69 0.67
CA ALA A 122 -4.83 8.06 -0.55
C ALA A 122 -5.83 8.95 -1.30
N PHE A 123 -6.68 9.67 -0.56
CA PHE A 123 -7.57 10.67 -1.17
C PHE A 123 -6.77 11.76 -1.90
N LEU A 124 -5.74 12.32 -1.28
CA LEU A 124 -4.89 13.35 -1.89
C LEU A 124 -4.20 12.84 -3.16
N ALA A 125 -3.61 11.65 -3.11
CA ALA A 125 -2.98 11.04 -4.27
C ALA A 125 -3.98 10.80 -5.41
N CYS A 126 -5.16 10.26 -5.11
CA CYS A 126 -6.23 10.07 -6.09
C CYS A 126 -6.74 11.39 -6.66
N LYS A 127 -6.92 12.43 -5.82
CA LYS A 127 -7.38 13.77 -6.24
C LYS A 127 -6.51 14.33 -7.36
N HIS A 128 -5.20 14.20 -7.25
CA HIS A 128 -4.26 14.75 -8.22
C HIS A 128 -3.95 13.80 -9.39
N ALA A 129 -4.00 12.46 -9.20
CA ALA A 129 -3.75 11.48 -10.26
C ALA A 129 -4.94 11.30 -11.21
N LEU A 130 -6.18 11.28 -10.70
CA LEU A 130 -7.38 11.01 -11.48
C LEU A 130 -7.60 11.96 -12.68
N PRO A 131 -7.31 13.27 -12.63
CA PRO A 131 -7.40 14.12 -13.81
C PRO A 131 -6.49 13.67 -14.95
N HIS A 132 -5.30 13.15 -14.66
CA HIS A 132 -4.37 12.62 -15.65
C HIS A 132 -4.88 11.29 -16.21
N MET A 133 -5.25 10.34 -15.37
CA MET A 133 -5.83 9.05 -15.78
C MET A 133 -7.10 9.23 -16.61
N THR A 134 -7.97 10.19 -16.25
CA THR A 134 -9.19 10.52 -17.01
C THR A 134 -8.87 11.01 -18.42
N ARG A 135 -7.89 11.92 -18.57
CA ARG A 135 -7.44 12.37 -19.91
C ARG A 135 -6.83 11.24 -20.74
N GLN A 136 -6.19 10.27 -20.07
CA GLN A 136 -5.63 9.08 -20.73
C GLN A 136 -6.71 8.06 -21.16
N GLY A 137 -7.90 8.10 -20.53
CA GLY A 137 -8.95 7.10 -20.71
C GLY A 137 -8.60 5.73 -20.14
N ASN A 138 -7.60 5.66 -19.25
CA ASN A 138 -7.12 4.41 -18.66
C ASN A 138 -6.42 4.68 -17.34
N GLY A 139 -6.58 3.77 -16.36
CA GLY A 139 -5.89 3.82 -15.09
C GLY A 139 -6.21 2.63 -14.18
N ALA A 140 -5.27 2.27 -13.31
CA ALA A 140 -5.48 1.28 -12.26
C ALA A 140 -5.02 1.85 -10.92
N ILE A 141 -5.91 1.88 -9.93
CA ILE A 141 -5.62 2.30 -8.56
C ILE A 141 -5.67 1.06 -7.67
N VAL A 142 -4.62 0.85 -6.89
CA VAL A 142 -4.53 -0.22 -5.90
C VAL A 142 -4.29 0.40 -4.53
N ASN A 143 -5.24 0.22 -3.61
CA ASN A 143 -5.16 0.71 -2.24
C ASN A 143 -4.73 -0.43 -1.32
N ILE A 144 -3.65 -0.26 -0.57
CA ILE A 144 -3.25 -1.25 0.44
C ILE A 144 -3.97 -0.93 1.76
N SER A 145 -5.03 -1.70 1.99
CA SER A 145 -5.83 -1.64 3.21
C SER A 145 -5.24 -2.58 4.29
N SER A 146 -6.08 -3.27 5.03
CA SER A 146 -5.72 -4.27 6.05
C SER A 146 -6.96 -5.07 6.43
N ILE A 147 -6.78 -6.31 6.84
CA ILE A 147 -7.85 -7.10 7.49
C ILE A 147 -8.39 -6.44 8.77
N ALA A 148 -7.62 -5.53 9.42
CA ALA A 148 -8.09 -4.74 10.54
C ALA A 148 -9.27 -3.82 10.19
N GLY A 149 -9.43 -3.43 8.93
CA GLY A 149 -10.59 -2.70 8.42
C GLY A 149 -11.82 -3.57 8.17
N LEU A 150 -11.68 -4.88 8.21
CA LEU A 150 -12.75 -5.84 7.95
C LEU A 150 -13.24 -6.54 9.22
N ARG A 151 -12.34 -6.74 10.19
CA ARG A 151 -12.59 -7.51 11.40
C ARG A 151 -11.67 -7.03 12.53
N HIS A 152 -12.14 -7.12 13.77
CA HIS A 152 -11.28 -7.01 14.93
C HIS A 152 -10.28 -8.18 14.96
N ILE A 153 -8.99 -7.86 15.09
CA ILE A 153 -7.89 -8.83 15.02
C ILE A 153 -7.15 -9.03 16.35
N GLY A 154 -7.84 -8.75 17.46
CA GLY A 154 -7.34 -9.02 18.81
C GLY A 154 -6.46 -7.90 19.40
N ASN A 155 -6.38 -6.74 18.75
CA ASN A 155 -5.64 -5.57 19.27
C ASN A 155 -6.47 -4.31 19.09
N ASP A 156 -6.37 -3.38 20.06
CA ASP A 156 -7.08 -2.12 20.02
C ASP A 156 -6.32 -1.10 19.15
N HIS A 157 -6.78 -0.94 17.92
CA HIS A 157 -6.25 -0.01 16.93
C HIS A 157 -7.42 0.71 16.26
N VAL A 158 -8.29 1.36 17.07
CA VAL A 158 -9.57 1.88 16.57
C VAL A 158 -9.44 2.89 15.45
N GLY A 159 -8.44 3.79 15.52
CA GLY A 159 -8.19 4.79 14.46
C GLY A 159 -7.71 4.15 13.16
N TYR A 160 -6.80 3.18 13.25
CA TYR A 160 -6.32 2.42 12.11
C TYR A 160 -7.42 1.58 11.45
N ALA A 161 -8.19 0.84 12.25
CA ALA A 161 -9.29 0.02 11.75
C ALA A 161 -10.33 0.86 11.01
N ALA A 162 -10.74 2.00 11.59
CA ALA A 162 -11.67 2.93 10.98
C ALA A 162 -11.12 3.49 9.64
N ALA A 163 -9.84 3.91 9.62
CA ALA A 163 -9.21 4.44 8.41
C ALA A 163 -9.10 3.40 7.30
N LYS A 164 -8.72 2.15 7.63
CA LYS A 164 -8.58 1.07 6.63
C LYS A 164 -9.93 0.56 6.12
N ALA A 165 -10.97 0.52 6.96
CA ALA A 165 -12.35 0.30 6.51
C ALA A 165 -12.83 1.42 5.57
N GLY A 166 -12.56 2.68 5.93
CA GLY A 166 -12.85 3.85 5.11
C GLY A 166 -12.14 3.81 3.76
N LEU A 167 -10.88 3.34 3.72
CA LEU A 167 -10.10 3.24 2.48
C LEU A 167 -10.71 2.25 1.48
N VAL A 168 -11.22 1.10 1.96
CA VAL A 168 -11.93 0.13 1.12
C VAL A 168 -13.18 0.75 0.51
N GLN A 169 -14.01 1.41 1.34
CA GLN A 169 -15.25 2.03 0.86
C GLN A 169 -14.98 3.25 -0.04
N PHE A 170 -13.96 4.04 0.24
CA PHE A 170 -13.47 5.11 -0.64
C PHE A 170 -13.08 4.55 -2.02
N GLY A 171 -12.31 3.46 -2.06
CA GLY A 171 -11.92 2.78 -3.30
C GLY A 171 -13.12 2.30 -4.12
N ARG A 172 -14.15 1.73 -3.46
CA ARG A 172 -15.40 1.31 -4.12
C ARG A 172 -16.16 2.49 -4.74
N ALA A 173 -16.27 3.61 -4.02
CA ALA A 173 -16.91 4.81 -4.53
C ALA A 173 -16.20 5.38 -5.76
N LEU A 174 -14.86 5.43 -5.73
CA LEU A 174 -14.05 5.82 -6.88
C LEU A 174 -14.24 4.86 -8.07
N ALA A 175 -14.18 3.56 -7.81
CA ALA A 175 -14.33 2.53 -8.84
C ALA A 175 -15.61 2.74 -9.67
N ILE A 176 -16.75 2.91 -9.00
CA ILE A 176 -18.04 3.11 -9.68
C ILE A 176 -18.07 4.43 -10.45
N LYS A 177 -17.54 5.51 -9.86
CA LYS A 177 -17.54 6.84 -10.49
C LYS A 177 -16.66 6.89 -11.75
N TYR A 178 -15.52 6.20 -11.74
CA TYR A 178 -14.51 6.34 -12.78
C TYR A 178 -14.44 5.13 -13.74
N ALA A 179 -15.17 4.05 -13.50
CA ALA A 179 -15.24 2.91 -14.42
C ALA A 179 -15.66 3.29 -15.85
N PRO A 180 -16.67 4.17 -16.08
CA PRO A 180 -17.01 4.62 -17.43
C PRO A 180 -15.89 5.38 -18.15
N LEU A 181 -14.87 5.84 -17.41
CA LEU A 181 -13.70 6.55 -17.91
C LEU A 181 -12.48 5.64 -18.08
N GLY A 182 -12.67 4.31 -17.99
CA GLY A 182 -11.60 3.33 -18.17
C GLY A 182 -10.68 3.18 -16.95
N ILE A 183 -11.07 3.69 -15.77
CA ILE A 183 -10.24 3.63 -14.56
C ILE A 183 -10.80 2.60 -13.59
N ARG A 184 -9.95 1.68 -13.13
CA ARG A 184 -10.28 0.67 -12.13
C ARG A 184 -9.69 1.08 -10.78
N CYS A 185 -10.41 0.79 -9.70
CA CYS A 185 -9.92 0.98 -8.34
C CYS A 185 -10.26 -0.25 -7.50
N ASN A 186 -9.24 -0.85 -6.91
CA ASN A 186 -9.36 -2.04 -6.07
C ASN A 186 -8.56 -1.86 -4.78
N SER A 187 -8.93 -2.59 -3.75
CA SER A 187 -8.18 -2.66 -2.50
C SER A 187 -7.57 -4.04 -2.32
N ILE A 188 -6.47 -4.10 -1.59
CA ILE A 188 -5.90 -5.33 -1.04
C ILE A 188 -5.95 -5.18 0.48
N SER A 189 -6.43 -6.21 1.17
CA SER A 189 -6.41 -6.27 2.63
C SER A 189 -5.43 -7.36 3.10
N PRO A 190 -4.15 -7.00 3.34
CA PRO A 190 -3.17 -7.92 3.88
C PRO A 190 -3.53 -8.34 5.31
N GLY A 191 -3.18 -9.59 5.63
CA GLY A 191 -3.20 -10.13 6.99
C GLY A 191 -1.93 -9.82 7.77
N LEU A 192 -1.48 -10.83 8.52
CA LEU A 192 -0.20 -10.75 9.23
C LEU A 192 0.94 -10.97 8.24
N MET A 193 1.68 -9.91 7.93
CA MET A 193 2.82 -9.94 7.02
C MET A 193 4.13 -9.86 7.80
N HIS A 194 5.09 -10.76 7.51
CA HIS A 194 6.44 -10.70 8.01
C HIS A 194 7.24 -9.72 7.12
N THR A 195 7.29 -8.49 7.54
CA THR A 195 8.03 -7.40 6.90
C THR A 195 8.95 -6.75 7.94
N PRO A 196 9.95 -5.95 7.54
CA PRO A 196 10.80 -5.23 8.48
C PRO A 196 10.04 -4.36 9.50
N LEU A 197 8.81 -3.97 9.18
CA LEU A 197 7.94 -3.24 10.11
C LEU A 197 7.66 -4.04 11.39
N VAL A 198 7.56 -5.38 11.31
CA VAL A 198 7.34 -6.25 12.47
C VAL A 198 8.50 -6.15 13.46
N GLU A 199 9.72 -6.19 12.96
CA GLU A 199 10.93 -6.18 13.77
C GLU A 199 11.25 -4.78 14.30
N VAL A 200 11.08 -3.74 13.46
CA VAL A 200 11.50 -2.36 13.80
C VAL A 200 10.47 -1.62 14.65
N ARG A 201 9.18 -1.83 14.43
CA ARG A 201 8.13 -1.06 15.11
C ARG A 201 7.20 -1.88 15.96
N LEU A 202 6.67 -3.00 15.44
CA LEU A 202 5.62 -3.74 16.12
C LEU A 202 6.14 -4.44 17.37
N ALA A 203 7.37 -4.95 17.37
CA ALA A 203 7.96 -5.56 18.55
C ALA A 203 7.93 -4.61 19.76
N GLY A 204 8.35 -3.35 19.57
CA GLY A 204 8.29 -2.32 20.60
C GLY A 204 6.86 -1.95 21.02
N GLN A 205 5.91 -1.89 20.09
CA GLN A 205 4.51 -1.55 20.37
C GLN A 205 3.79 -2.64 21.21
N TYR A 206 4.18 -3.90 21.02
CA TYR A 206 3.58 -5.03 21.74
C TYR A 206 4.35 -5.40 23.02
N GLY A 207 5.36 -4.61 23.42
CA GLY A 207 6.20 -4.90 24.59
C GLY A 207 6.92 -6.24 24.50
N ALA A 208 7.25 -6.65 23.25
CA ALA A 208 7.92 -7.92 23.02
C ALA A 208 9.43 -7.74 23.17
N ASP A 209 9.98 -8.24 24.27
CA ASP A 209 11.43 -8.33 24.48
C ASP A 209 12.09 -9.36 23.56
N ASP A 210 11.29 -10.31 23.01
CA ASP A 210 11.71 -11.37 22.11
C ASP A 210 10.92 -11.30 20.79
N VAL A 211 11.57 -10.79 19.75
CA VAL A 211 11.00 -10.69 18.38
C VAL A 211 10.69 -12.08 17.82
N GLY A 212 11.49 -13.10 18.13
CA GLY A 212 11.27 -14.47 17.68
C GLY A 212 9.97 -15.05 18.22
N ALA A 213 9.72 -14.85 19.52
CA ALA A 213 8.47 -15.28 20.16
C ALA A 213 7.25 -14.56 19.58
N LEU A 214 7.37 -13.28 19.24
CA LEU A 214 6.31 -12.53 18.56
C LEU A 214 6.02 -13.12 17.18
N ILE A 215 7.05 -13.40 16.39
CA ILE A 215 6.93 -14.01 15.06
C ILE A 215 6.25 -15.38 15.15
N GLU A 216 6.68 -16.22 16.07
CA GLU A 216 6.08 -17.55 16.29
C GLU A 216 4.61 -17.45 16.72
N LYS A 217 4.28 -16.54 17.63
CA LYS A 217 2.90 -16.28 18.05
C LYS A 217 2.03 -15.86 16.85
N ARG A 218 2.54 -14.97 15.99
CA ARG A 218 1.82 -14.48 14.80
C ARG A 218 1.64 -15.59 13.76
N ASN A 219 2.66 -16.42 13.54
CA ASN A 219 2.56 -17.57 12.64
C ASN A 219 1.45 -18.55 13.06
N LYS A 220 1.33 -18.82 14.36
CA LYS A 220 0.28 -19.70 14.90
C LYS A 220 -1.14 -19.16 14.76
N GLN A 221 -1.31 -17.84 14.58
CA GLN A 221 -2.62 -17.24 14.36
C GLN A 221 -3.14 -17.43 12.93
N VAL A 222 -2.24 -17.66 11.97
CA VAL A 222 -2.60 -17.80 10.56
C VAL A 222 -2.94 -19.28 10.27
N PRO A 223 -4.10 -19.60 9.66
CA PRO A 223 -4.46 -20.97 9.30
C PRO A 223 -3.43 -21.69 8.42
N MET A 224 -2.73 -20.97 7.54
CA MET A 224 -1.63 -21.54 6.74
C MET A 224 -0.36 -21.84 7.56
N GLY A 225 -0.31 -21.48 8.85
CA GLY A 225 0.79 -21.78 9.77
C GLY A 225 1.97 -20.81 9.68
N HIS A 226 1.91 -19.82 8.83
CA HIS A 226 2.94 -18.78 8.70
C HIS A 226 2.35 -17.43 8.27
N MET A 227 3.01 -16.34 8.60
CA MET A 227 2.69 -15.03 8.06
C MET A 227 3.00 -14.99 6.55
N GLY A 228 2.30 -14.12 5.82
CA GLY A 228 2.69 -13.78 4.46
C GLY A 228 3.92 -12.86 4.43
N GLU A 229 4.40 -12.59 3.24
CA GLU A 229 5.54 -11.70 2.95
C GLU A 229 5.12 -10.49 2.10
N GLY A 230 6.00 -9.50 1.97
CA GLY A 230 5.76 -8.36 1.08
C GLY A 230 5.50 -8.78 -0.38
N TRP A 231 6.05 -9.91 -0.82
CA TRP A 231 5.85 -10.47 -2.14
C TRP A 231 4.43 -10.98 -2.39
N ASP A 232 3.73 -11.49 -1.38
CA ASP A 232 2.34 -11.93 -1.52
C ASP A 232 1.43 -10.74 -1.84
N VAL A 233 1.67 -9.61 -1.17
CA VAL A 233 0.98 -8.34 -1.46
C VAL A 233 1.38 -7.81 -2.84
N ALA A 234 2.66 -7.88 -3.20
CA ALA A 234 3.17 -7.41 -4.48
C ALA A 234 2.55 -8.15 -5.67
N TYR A 235 2.42 -9.47 -5.60
CA TYR A 235 1.80 -10.26 -6.67
C TYR A 235 0.29 -10.03 -6.77
N ALA A 236 -0.40 -9.83 -5.67
CA ALA A 236 -1.80 -9.41 -5.67
C ALA A 236 -1.96 -8.02 -6.32
N ALA A 237 -1.08 -7.06 -5.98
CA ALA A 237 -1.07 -5.73 -6.58
C ALA A 237 -0.75 -5.79 -8.09
N LEU A 238 0.20 -6.63 -8.49
CA LEU A 238 0.56 -6.85 -9.88
C LEU A 238 -0.63 -7.36 -10.70
N TYR A 239 -1.37 -8.35 -10.18
CA TYR A 239 -2.59 -8.83 -10.82
C TYR A 239 -3.60 -7.70 -11.00
N LEU A 240 -3.94 -6.97 -9.93
CA LEU A 240 -4.94 -5.91 -9.97
C LEU A 240 -4.52 -4.71 -10.83
N ALA A 241 -3.23 -4.44 -10.95
CA ALA A 241 -2.69 -3.38 -11.81
C ALA A 241 -2.64 -3.76 -13.29
N SER A 242 -2.54 -5.04 -13.62
CA SER A 242 -2.37 -5.56 -14.98
C SER A 242 -3.68 -5.61 -15.78
N ASP A 243 -3.55 -5.81 -17.09
CA ASP A 243 -4.69 -6.00 -18.00
C ASP A 243 -5.39 -7.36 -17.80
N GLU A 244 -4.80 -8.29 -17.05
CA GLU A 244 -5.46 -9.52 -16.63
C GLU A 244 -6.68 -9.23 -15.73
N ALA A 245 -6.62 -8.12 -14.97
CA ALA A 245 -7.71 -7.64 -14.13
C ALA A 245 -8.63 -6.61 -14.82
N LYS A 246 -8.66 -6.55 -16.16
CA LYS A 246 -9.43 -5.53 -16.91
C LYS A 246 -10.93 -5.49 -16.59
N TYR A 247 -11.49 -6.56 -16.09
CA TYR A 247 -12.90 -6.67 -15.68
C TYR A 247 -13.09 -6.74 -14.16
N VAL A 248 -12.03 -6.38 -13.39
CA VAL A 248 -12.01 -6.40 -11.92
C VAL A 248 -11.90 -4.97 -11.40
N THR A 249 -12.97 -4.48 -10.78
CA THR A 249 -13.00 -3.16 -10.11
C THR A 249 -13.94 -3.20 -8.91
N ALA A 250 -13.74 -2.30 -7.93
CA ALA A 250 -14.51 -2.17 -6.71
C ALA A 250 -14.38 -3.36 -5.73
N ILE A 251 -13.41 -4.26 -5.90
CA ILE A 251 -13.18 -5.37 -4.97
C ILE A 251 -12.23 -4.99 -3.84
N ASP A 252 -12.30 -5.79 -2.79
CA ASP A 252 -11.27 -5.88 -1.76
C ASP A 252 -10.71 -7.31 -1.78
N LEU A 253 -9.46 -7.46 -2.18
CA LEU A 253 -8.76 -8.74 -2.27
C LEU A 253 -8.04 -9.00 -0.95
N VAL A 254 -8.54 -9.97 -0.20
CA VAL A 254 -7.92 -10.39 1.06
C VAL A 254 -6.73 -11.31 0.78
N VAL A 255 -5.59 -11.00 1.42
CA VAL A 255 -4.33 -11.76 1.33
C VAL A 255 -3.83 -12.00 2.75
N ASP A 256 -4.34 -13.04 3.41
CA ASP A 256 -4.19 -13.20 4.86
C ASP A 256 -3.96 -14.65 5.35
N GLY A 257 -3.75 -15.60 4.45
CA GLY A 257 -3.58 -17.01 4.79
C GLY A 257 -4.81 -17.65 5.46
N GLY A 258 -6.00 -17.05 5.24
CA GLY A 258 -7.27 -17.52 5.78
C GLY A 258 -7.64 -16.95 7.15
N LEU A 259 -6.89 -15.98 7.66
CA LEU A 259 -7.01 -15.49 9.04
C LEU A 259 -8.40 -14.90 9.34
N ILE A 260 -8.99 -14.10 8.46
CA ILE A 260 -10.32 -13.52 8.73
C ILE A 260 -11.47 -14.52 8.55
N ALA A 261 -11.25 -15.60 7.84
CA ALA A 261 -12.25 -16.65 7.61
C ALA A 261 -12.25 -17.72 8.71
N ALA A 262 -11.19 -17.79 9.53
CA ALA A 262 -11.10 -18.74 10.62
C ALA A 262 -12.00 -18.33 11.79
N THR A 263 -12.62 -19.32 12.45
CA THR A 263 -13.23 -19.16 13.77
C THR A 263 -12.13 -19.15 14.84
N PRO A 264 -12.30 -18.39 15.94
CA PRO A 264 -11.38 -18.41 17.08
C PRO A 264 -11.25 -19.79 17.70
#